data_d50dbe01fbcbf61201ef84f9cb8a5d5a
#
_entry.id   d50dbe01fbcbf61201ef84f9cb8a5d5a
#
_cell.length_a   1.000
_cell.length_b   1.000
_cell.length_c   1.000
_cell.angle_alpha   90.00
_cell.angle_beta   90.00
_cell.angle_gamma   90.00
#
_symmetry.space_group_name_H-M   'P 1'
#
loop_
_entity.id
_entity.type
_entity.pdbx_description
1 polymer ?
#
loop_
_entity_poly.entity_id
_entity_poly.type
_entity_poly.pdbx_seq_one_letter_code
_entity_poly.pdbx_strand_id
1 'polypeptide(L)'
;MVVETYKLINTIKKMYPVVQFFKDRYFPDGKVFYSEKALIETKKGGRKVAPFVIPVVGGIVQDAEGYRAYEVRAPYIAPKMPITAEELELKAFGESPESGRTPAQRENEIESEHMDDMRNAICRRLELMCTELLTTGRILMKHYGSAEDAVKDRNYKTQILQFYEDKFQNEYLFEKDWDLMSAAEKIQEFYKVALILKKRGVRATDIVMTGDVSMQLMTDKDFLEFYNKLRVETGTIDQEQLPNGVTCNGDINVNGVIFKMFTYDEVYEDLDGTIKEFLPKGTIAFLHPGMGTTVYAQVTFVKGTSFVSHAERMVPRVVPSEGDNIVEVQMFSRPVPYPLDWEGWMVANIYDPVVAHMEDGGGDAHIAALSEEGVELKSAEEINAMGRKADLIAYAESIGLSGLTDKMSLDELKSAVLNYQDENYRE
;
A
#
# COMPACT_ATOMS: atom_id res chain seq x y z
N MET A 1 11.01 -27.80 -19.93
CA MET A 1 10.21 -26.57 -19.67
C MET A 1 9.81 -26.38 -18.19
N VAL A 2 9.19 -27.35 -17.51
CA VAL A 2 8.91 -27.25 -16.05
C VAL A 2 10.18 -27.08 -15.22
N VAL A 3 11.27 -27.71 -15.62
CA VAL A 3 12.58 -27.65 -14.95
C VAL A 3 13.17 -26.24 -14.98
N GLU A 4 12.93 -25.46 -16.03
CA GLU A 4 13.44 -24.08 -16.17
C GLU A 4 12.77 -23.11 -15.19
N THR A 5 11.44 -23.19 -15.06
CA THR A 5 10.70 -22.35 -14.10
C THR A 5 11.14 -22.62 -12.65
N TYR A 6 11.35 -23.89 -12.29
CA TYR A 6 11.88 -24.24 -10.95
C TYR A 6 13.33 -23.78 -10.75
N LYS A 7 14.15 -23.82 -11.79
CA LYS A 7 15.50 -23.26 -11.75
C LYS A 7 15.50 -21.76 -11.50
N LEU A 8 14.63 -21.02 -12.18
CA LEU A 8 14.45 -19.58 -12.04
C LEU A 8 13.94 -19.20 -10.65
N ILE A 9 12.92 -19.90 -10.12
CA ILE A 9 12.43 -19.69 -8.75
C ILE A 9 13.54 -19.90 -7.72
N ASN A 10 14.36 -20.93 -7.87
CA ASN A 10 15.48 -21.18 -6.98
C ASN A 10 16.62 -20.15 -7.13
N THR A 11 16.80 -19.58 -8.31
CA THR A 11 17.79 -18.52 -8.56
C THR A 11 17.36 -17.22 -7.86
N ILE A 12 16.09 -16.84 -7.96
CA ILE A 12 15.53 -15.68 -7.25
C ILE A 12 15.68 -15.81 -5.72
N LYS A 13 15.49 -16.99 -5.16
CA LYS A 13 15.70 -17.22 -3.72
C LYS A 13 17.13 -16.95 -3.24
N LYS A 14 18.11 -16.97 -4.16
CA LYS A 14 19.53 -16.68 -3.88
C LYS A 14 19.91 -15.20 -4.07
N MET A 15 19.05 -14.42 -4.72
CA MET A 15 19.29 -13.00 -4.95
C MET A 15 19.13 -12.21 -3.64
N TYR A 16 19.96 -11.18 -3.46
CA TYR A 16 19.91 -10.34 -2.28
C TYR A 16 18.55 -9.60 -2.19
N PRO A 17 17.81 -9.71 -1.08
CA PRO A 17 16.55 -8.99 -0.94
C PRO A 17 16.80 -7.48 -0.88
N VAL A 18 15.99 -6.72 -1.60
CA VAL A 18 15.86 -5.29 -1.33
C VAL A 18 15.24 -5.17 0.03
N VAL A 19 15.92 -4.49 0.93
CA VAL A 19 15.44 -4.31 2.29
C VAL A 19 14.32 -3.29 2.28
N GLN A 20 13.15 -3.68 2.79
CA GLN A 20 11.93 -2.88 2.84
C GLN A 20 11.58 -2.66 4.31
N PHE A 21 11.64 -1.40 4.78
CA PHE A 21 11.49 -1.10 6.20
C PHE A 21 10.07 -1.32 6.71
N PHE A 22 9.07 -0.71 6.07
CA PHE A 22 7.68 -0.83 6.51
C PHE A 22 7.15 -2.25 6.31
N LYS A 23 7.45 -2.83 5.17
CA LYS A 23 7.03 -4.20 4.86
C LYS A 23 7.66 -5.21 5.82
N ASP A 24 8.96 -5.15 6.05
CA ASP A 24 9.65 -6.18 6.84
C ASP A 24 9.35 -6.05 8.34
N ARG A 25 9.25 -4.81 8.84
CA ARG A 25 9.05 -4.55 10.26
C ARG A 25 7.58 -4.59 10.68
N TYR A 26 6.69 -4.00 9.87
CA TYR A 26 5.28 -3.82 10.24
C TYR A 26 4.33 -4.78 9.52
N PHE A 27 4.66 -5.20 8.30
CA PHE A 27 3.87 -6.12 7.48
C PHE A 27 4.67 -7.35 7.03
N PRO A 28 5.24 -8.14 7.96
CA PRO A 28 6.06 -9.29 7.58
C PRO A 28 5.29 -10.26 6.70
N ASP A 29 6.04 -11.08 5.96
CA ASP A 29 5.47 -12.05 5.05
C ASP A 29 4.63 -13.11 5.77
N GLY A 30 3.40 -13.24 5.32
CA GLY A 30 2.43 -14.24 5.77
C GLY A 30 2.35 -15.45 4.84
N LYS A 31 1.17 -16.03 4.78
CA LYS A 31 0.88 -17.24 3.99
C LYS A 31 0.63 -16.90 2.53
N VAL A 32 0.84 -17.91 1.67
CA VAL A 32 0.44 -17.88 0.26
C VAL A 32 -0.87 -18.63 0.11
N PHE A 33 -1.84 -18.08 -0.62
CA PHE A 33 -3.11 -18.77 -0.86
C PHE A 33 -3.16 -19.37 -2.26
N TYR A 34 -4.00 -20.40 -2.36
CA TYR A 34 -4.29 -21.08 -3.61
C TYR A 34 -5.53 -20.53 -4.32
N SER A 35 -5.98 -19.33 -3.98
CA SER A 35 -7.12 -18.67 -4.61
C SER A 35 -6.76 -17.26 -5.04
N GLU A 36 -7.55 -16.69 -5.95
CA GLU A 36 -7.40 -15.29 -6.40
C GLU A 36 -7.88 -14.29 -5.34
N LYS A 37 -8.85 -14.71 -4.54
CA LYS A 37 -9.46 -13.92 -3.48
C LYS A 37 -8.96 -14.36 -2.12
N ALA A 38 -8.56 -13.42 -1.29
CA ALA A 38 -8.18 -13.64 0.09
C ALA A 38 -9.36 -13.31 1.01
N LEU A 39 -9.76 -14.24 1.85
CA LEU A 39 -10.67 -13.97 2.93
C LEU A 39 -9.85 -13.55 4.16
N ILE A 40 -10.00 -12.30 4.57
CA ILE A 40 -9.32 -11.74 5.73
C ILE A 40 -10.34 -11.65 6.86
N GLU A 41 -10.18 -12.45 7.89
CA GLU A 41 -11.02 -12.44 9.07
C GLU A 41 -10.31 -11.71 10.21
N THR A 42 -10.95 -10.68 10.74
CA THR A 42 -10.45 -9.93 11.90
C THR A 42 -11.42 -10.06 13.07
N LYS A 43 -10.90 -10.36 14.25
CA LYS A 43 -11.68 -10.44 15.48
C LYS A 43 -11.05 -9.53 16.53
N LYS A 44 -11.82 -8.54 17.01
CA LYS A 44 -11.40 -7.68 18.08
C LYS A 44 -11.69 -8.37 19.43
N GLY A 45 -10.69 -8.47 20.30
CA GLY A 45 -10.86 -9.03 21.62
C GLY A 45 -11.57 -8.04 22.57
N GLY A 46 -12.55 -8.52 23.32
CA GLY A 46 -13.28 -7.72 24.32
C GLY A 46 -12.46 -7.44 25.58
N ARG A 47 -12.74 -6.30 26.21
CA ARG A 47 -12.13 -5.88 27.48
C ARG A 47 -13.15 -5.82 28.60
N LYS A 48 -14.26 -6.57 28.47
CA LYS A 48 -15.33 -6.59 29.45
C LYS A 48 -14.83 -7.21 30.76
N VAL A 49 -15.08 -6.53 31.85
CA VAL A 49 -14.80 -7.07 33.19
C VAL A 49 -15.95 -8.01 33.58
N ALA A 50 -15.61 -9.19 34.11
CA ALA A 50 -16.62 -10.11 34.58
C ALA A 50 -17.41 -9.49 35.77
N PRO A 51 -18.78 -9.49 35.71
CA PRO A 51 -19.60 -8.96 36.78
C PRO A 51 -19.59 -9.89 38.01
N PHE A 52 -19.73 -9.31 39.19
CA PHE A 52 -20.01 -10.08 40.40
C PHE A 52 -21.46 -10.55 40.36
N VAL A 53 -21.69 -11.82 40.70
CA VAL A 53 -23.02 -12.45 40.66
C VAL A 53 -23.33 -13.03 42.02
N ILE A 54 -24.63 -12.91 42.39
CA ILE A 54 -25.14 -13.56 43.61
C ILE A 54 -25.07 -15.08 43.39
N PRO A 55 -24.54 -15.90 44.32
CA PRO A 55 -24.32 -17.33 44.12
C PRO A 55 -25.56 -18.13 43.71
N VAL A 56 -26.75 -17.63 44.03
CA VAL A 56 -28.03 -18.31 43.74
C VAL A 56 -28.54 -18.05 42.32
N VAL A 57 -28.06 -17.00 41.61
CA VAL A 57 -28.57 -16.56 40.30
C VAL A 57 -27.87 -17.25 39.11
N GLY A 58 -26.75 -17.94 39.38
CA GLY A 58 -25.94 -18.49 38.30
C GLY A 58 -25.08 -17.41 37.62
N GLY A 59 -24.63 -17.60 36.42
CA GLY A 59 -23.81 -16.65 35.66
C GLY A 59 -24.62 -15.61 34.92
N ILE A 60 -24.02 -14.46 34.62
CA ILE A 60 -24.56 -13.46 33.69
C ILE A 60 -24.00 -13.74 32.31
N VAL A 61 -24.89 -13.86 31.31
CA VAL A 61 -24.49 -14.08 29.93
C VAL A 61 -23.75 -12.82 29.42
N GLN A 62 -22.55 -13.02 28.92
CA GLN A 62 -21.82 -11.97 28.19
C GLN A 62 -21.88 -12.30 26.71
N ASP A 63 -22.26 -11.32 25.91
CA ASP A 63 -22.28 -11.46 24.46
C ASP A 63 -20.88 -11.67 23.95
N ALA A 64 -20.72 -12.66 23.06
CA ALA A 64 -19.49 -12.87 22.33
C ALA A 64 -19.32 -11.77 21.27
N GLU A 65 -18.12 -11.20 21.17
CA GLU A 65 -17.83 -10.27 20.10
C GLU A 65 -17.80 -11.00 18.75
N GLY A 66 -18.43 -10.39 17.74
CA GLY A 66 -18.42 -10.88 16.38
C GLY A 66 -17.03 -10.77 15.75
N TYR A 67 -16.85 -11.37 14.60
CA TYR A 67 -15.71 -11.19 13.72
C TYR A 67 -16.15 -10.46 12.44
N ARG A 68 -15.20 -9.80 11.78
CA ARG A 68 -15.42 -9.18 10.50
C ARG A 68 -14.65 -10.00 9.46
N ALA A 69 -15.27 -10.24 8.32
CA ALA A 69 -14.66 -10.93 7.20
C ALA A 69 -14.64 -9.99 5.99
N TYR A 70 -13.47 -9.80 5.42
CA TYR A 70 -13.28 -9.02 4.20
C TYR A 70 -12.80 -9.95 3.09
N GLU A 71 -13.50 -9.96 1.97
CA GLU A 71 -13.04 -10.65 0.78
C GLU A 71 -12.25 -9.67 -0.09
N VAL A 72 -10.97 -9.94 -0.29
CA VAL A 72 -10.06 -9.07 -1.02
C VAL A 72 -9.54 -9.77 -2.25
N ARG A 73 -9.70 -9.15 -3.42
CA ARG A 73 -9.06 -9.60 -4.65
C ARG A 73 -7.64 -9.05 -4.69
N ALA A 74 -6.65 -9.97 -4.71
CA ALA A 74 -5.25 -9.59 -4.75
C ALA A 74 -4.88 -8.87 -6.06
N PRO A 75 -4.15 -7.73 -6.00
CA PRO A 75 -3.68 -7.03 -7.19
C PRO A 75 -2.74 -7.93 -8.00
N TYR A 76 -2.61 -7.64 -9.28
CA TYR A 76 -1.72 -8.37 -10.18
C TYR A 76 -0.59 -7.44 -10.62
N ILE A 77 0.62 -7.69 -10.14
CA ILE A 77 1.83 -6.95 -10.47
C ILE A 77 2.64 -7.81 -11.42
N ALA A 78 2.91 -7.33 -12.63
CA ALA A 78 3.53 -8.10 -13.69
C ALA A 78 4.47 -7.25 -14.56
N PRO A 79 5.62 -6.79 -14.04
CA PRO A 79 6.63 -6.16 -14.87
C PRO A 79 7.18 -7.17 -15.87
N LYS A 80 7.56 -6.66 -17.06
CA LYS A 80 8.22 -7.43 -18.09
C LYS A 80 9.33 -6.60 -18.75
N MET A 81 10.42 -7.27 -19.10
CA MET A 81 11.56 -6.70 -19.80
C MET A 81 11.92 -7.57 -21.00
N PRO A 82 12.02 -6.99 -22.21
CA PRO A 82 12.45 -7.73 -23.39
C PRO A 82 13.97 -7.89 -23.41
N ILE A 83 14.44 -9.00 -23.95
CA ILE A 83 15.84 -9.22 -24.37
C ILE A 83 15.78 -9.32 -25.88
N THR A 84 16.47 -8.44 -26.58
CA THR A 84 16.52 -8.41 -28.04
C THR A 84 17.75 -9.14 -28.58
N ALA A 85 17.67 -9.68 -29.80
CA ALA A 85 18.82 -10.31 -30.43
C ALA A 85 19.98 -9.31 -30.63
N GLU A 86 19.66 -8.03 -30.87
CA GLU A 86 20.66 -6.96 -31.01
C GLU A 86 21.48 -6.74 -29.73
N GLU A 87 20.85 -6.80 -28.56
CA GLU A 87 21.55 -6.70 -27.26
C GLU A 87 22.53 -7.85 -27.04
N LEU A 88 22.23 -9.04 -27.56
CA LEU A 88 23.13 -10.19 -27.44
C LEU A 88 24.34 -10.09 -28.40
N GLU A 89 24.21 -9.39 -29.50
CA GLU A 89 25.30 -9.16 -30.45
C GLU A 89 26.23 -8.02 -29.98
N LEU A 90 25.67 -7.03 -29.26
CA LEU A 90 26.45 -5.95 -28.67
C LEU A 90 27.19 -6.42 -27.43
N LYS A 91 28.32 -5.79 -27.16
CA LYS A 91 29.07 -6.05 -25.91
C LYS A 91 28.32 -5.49 -24.73
N ALA A 92 28.21 -6.27 -23.65
CA ALA A 92 27.63 -5.80 -22.43
C ALA A 92 28.42 -4.64 -21.79
N PHE A 93 27.76 -3.80 -21.01
CA PHE A 93 28.38 -2.70 -20.29
C PHE A 93 29.51 -3.23 -19.38
N GLY A 94 30.71 -2.66 -19.48
CA GLY A 94 31.86 -3.10 -18.72
C GLY A 94 32.58 -4.34 -19.26
N GLU A 95 32.12 -4.93 -20.38
CA GLU A 95 32.78 -6.06 -21.04
C GLU A 95 34.04 -5.61 -21.82
N SER A 96 35.16 -6.26 -21.54
CA SER A 96 36.39 -6.01 -22.28
C SER A 96 36.23 -6.29 -23.78
N PRO A 97 36.85 -5.48 -24.67
CA PRO A 97 36.84 -5.74 -26.12
C PRO A 97 37.33 -7.13 -26.53
N GLU A 98 38.14 -7.74 -25.70
CA GLU A 98 38.74 -9.06 -25.92
C GLU A 98 38.04 -10.19 -25.15
N SER A 99 36.88 -9.92 -24.57
CA SER A 99 36.17 -10.92 -23.81
C SER A 99 35.68 -12.04 -24.74
N GLY A 100 35.96 -13.28 -24.36
CA GLY A 100 35.49 -14.46 -25.08
C GLY A 100 34.08 -14.90 -24.70
N ARG A 101 33.25 -13.99 -24.16
CA ARG A 101 31.88 -14.33 -23.74
C ARG A 101 31.01 -14.73 -24.94
N THR A 102 30.30 -15.82 -24.78
CA THR A 102 29.36 -16.30 -25.78
C THR A 102 28.02 -15.59 -25.66
N PRO A 103 27.21 -15.50 -26.75
CA PRO A 103 25.84 -14.93 -26.67
C PRO A 103 24.99 -15.56 -25.57
N ALA A 104 25.08 -16.85 -25.35
CA ALA A 104 24.37 -17.55 -24.27
C ALA A 104 24.79 -17.12 -22.86
N GLN A 105 26.06 -16.73 -22.69
CA GLN A 105 26.52 -16.18 -21.39
C GLN A 105 26.00 -14.78 -21.16
N ARG A 106 25.93 -13.95 -22.22
CA ARG A 106 25.32 -12.61 -22.14
C ARG A 106 23.82 -12.69 -21.85
N GLU A 107 23.12 -13.61 -22.54
CA GLU A 107 21.69 -13.86 -22.29
C GLU A 107 21.42 -14.18 -20.83
N ASN A 108 22.18 -15.09 -20.22
CA ASN A 108 22.02 -15.45 -18.80
C ASN A 108 22.31 -14.26 -17.85
N GLU A 109 23.28 -13.40 -18.18
CA GLU A 109 23.59 -12.22 -17.37
C GLU A 109 22.46 -11.18 -17.47
N ILE A 110 22.01 -10.86 -18.68
CA ILE A 110 20.91 -9.90 -18.91
C ILE A 110 19.60 -10.43 -18.28
N GLU A 111 19.33 -11.72 -18.43
CA GLU A 111 18.16 -12.35 -17.78
C GLU A 111 18.22 -12.20 -16.26
N SER A 112 19.39 -12.45 -15.66
CA SER A 112 19.59 -12.30 -14.21
C SER A 112 19.43 -10.84 -13.76
N GLU A 113 19.98 -9.89 -14.50
CA GLU A 113 19.87 -8.45 -14.22
C GLU A 113 18.41 -7.98 -14.33
N HIS A 114 17.72 -8.34 -15.40
CA HIS A 114 16.30 -8.03 -15.59
C HIS A 114 15.43 -8.63 -14.47
N MET A 115 15.73 -9.84 -14.00
CA MET A 115 15.02 -10.44 -12.87
C MET A 115 15.24 -9.68 -11.57
N ASP A 116 16.47 -9.22 -11.32
CA ASP A 116 16.78 -8.41 -10.13
C ASP A 116 16.06 -7.06 -10.19
N ASP A 117 16.07 -6.40 -11.33
CA ASP A 117 15.40 -5.10 -11.52
C ASP A 117 13.89 -5.22 -11.34
N MET A 118 13.26 -6.22 -11.95
CA MET A 118 11.82 -6.46 -11.79
C MET A 118 11.44 -6.80 -10.35
N ARG A 119 12.28 -7.59 -9.68
CA ARG A 119 12.10 -7.90 -8.27
C ARG A 119 12.18 -6.64 -7.40
N ASN A 120 13.19 -5.80 -7.64
CA ASN A 120 13.36 -4.54 -6.94
C ASN A 120 12.16 -3.61 -7.16
N ALA A 121 11.63 -3.58 -8.39
CA ALA A 121 10.42 -2.80 -8.71
C ALA A 121 9.17 -3.32 -7.96
N ILE A 122 8.99 -4.64 -7.88
CA ILE A 122 7.89 -5.25 -7.09
C ILE A 122 8.06 -4.93 -5.61
N CYS A 123 9.28 -5.00 -5.08
CA CYS A 123 9.58 -4.69 -3.68
C CYS A 123 9.27 -3.23 -3.36
N ARG A 124 9.64 -2.27 -4.22
CA ARG A 124 9.31 -0.84 -4.05
C ARG A 124 7.80 -0.62 -4.09
N ARG A 125 7.09 -1.27 -5.02
CA ARG A 125 5.62 -1.19 -5.08
C ARG A 125 4.97 -1.72 -3.80
N LEU A 126 5.49 -2.80 -3.23
CA LEU A 126 4.98 -3.37 -1.99
C LEU A 126 5.24 -2.45 -0.80
N GLU A 127 6.41 -1.83 -0.72
CA GLU A 127 6.73 -0.82 0.30
C GLU A 127 5.77 0.38 0.21
N LEU A 128 5.52 0.86 -1.01
CA LEU A 128 4.55 1.93 -1.27
C LEU A 128 3.14 1.55 -0.82
N MET A 129 2.68 0.33 -1.11
CA MET A 129 1.38 -0.15 -0.63
C MET A 129 1.31 -0.17 0.91
N CYS A 130 2.41 -0.52 1.59
CA CYS A 130 2.45 -0.50 3.05
C CYS A 130 2.41 0.93 3.61
N THR A 131 3.14 1.87 3.02
CA THR A 131 3.13 3.28 3.45
C THR A 131 1.80 3.96 3.18
N GLU A 132 1.20 3.72 2.01
CA GLU A 132 -0.14 4.20 1.67
C GLU A 132 -1.19 3.69 2.66
N LEU A 133 -1.17 2.39 2.97
CA LEU A 133 -2.07 1.79 3.94
C LEU A 133 -1.91 2.42 5.33
N LEU A 134 -0.69 2.69 5.76
CA LEU A 134 -0.43 3.32 7.05
C LEU A 134 -0.91 4.76 7.12
N THR A 135 -0.65 5.54 6.08
CA THR A 135 -0.96 6.99 6.07
C THR A 135 -2.44 7.27 5.81
N THR A 136 -3.09 6.47 4.99
CA THR A 136 -4.47 6.75 4.51
C THR A 136 -5.49 5.69 4.89
N GLY A 137 -5.02 4.54 5.40
CA GLY A 137 -5.87 3.38 5.72
C GLY A 137 -6.39 2.63 4.49
N ARG A 138 -6.02 3.05 3.28
CA ARG A 138 -6.46 2.45 2.02
C ARG A 138 -5.29 2.34 1.04
N ILE A 139 -5.41 1.45 0.08
CA ILE A 139 -4.44 1.29 -1.01
C ILE A 139 -5.16 1.55 -2.32
N LEU A 140 -4.67 2.53 -3.09
CA LEU A 140 -5.21 2.88 -4.40
C LEU A 140 -4.44 2.11 -5.48
N MET A 141 -5.12 1.19 -6.17
CA MET A 141 -4.53 0.38 -7.22
C MET A 141 -5.04 0.82 -8.58
N LYS A 142 -4.16 1.34 -9.43
CA LYS A 142 -4.45 1.70 -10.80
C LYS A 142 -4.00 0.58 -11.72
N HIS A 143 -4.93 -0.02 -12.45
CA HIS A 143 -4.67 -1.11 -13.38
C HIS A 143 -4.63 -0.59 -14.80
N TYR A 144 -3.47 -0.59 -15.41
CA TYR A 144 -3.24 -0.10 -16.78
C TYR A 144 -3.31 -1.24 -17.78
N GLY A 145 -3.82 -0.93 -18.98
CA GLY A 145 -3.89 -1.87 -20.11
C GLY A 145 -2.63 -1.88 -20.97
N SER A 146 -1.85 -0.77 -20.95
CA SER A 146 -0.63 -0.62 -21.74
C SER A 146 0.46 0.14 -20.96
N ALA A 147 1.71 0.02 -21.37
CA ALA A 147 2.83 0.76 -20.80
C ALA A 147 2.70 2.27 -21.06
N GLU A 148 2.19 2.65 -22.22
CA GLU A 148 1.98 4.07 -22.57
C GLU A 148 0.93 4.73 -21.68
N ASP A 149 -0.16 4.02 -21.37
CA ASP A 149 -1.20 4.51 -20.47
C ASP A 149 -0.68 4.60 -19.02
N ALA A 150 0.20 3.68 -18.63
CA ALA A 150 0.83 3.72 -17.32
C ALA A 150 1.76 4.94 -17.13
N VAL A 151 2.57 5.26 -18.15
CA VAL A 151 3.47 6.43 -18.11
C VAL A 151 2.67 7.76 -18.14
N LYS A 152 1.57 7.81 -18.89
CA LYS A 152 0.72 9.00 -19.01
C LYS A 152 -0.39 9.10 -17.97
N ASP A 153 -0.44 8.15 -17.02
CA ASP A 153 -1.47 8.01 -15.95
C ASP A 153 -2.91 8.21 -16.50
N ARG A 154 -3.25 7.48 -17.56
CA ARG A 154 -4.56 7.54 -18.22
C ARG A 154 -5.12 6.14 -18.51
N ASN A 155 -6.43 6.05 -18.85
CA ASN A 155 -7.10 4.81 -19.24
C ASN A 155 -6.90 3.65 -18.25
N TYR A 156 -6.92 3.93 -16.96
CA TYR A 156 -6.77 2.92 -15.91
C TYR A 156 -8.11 2.54 -15.28
N LYS A 157 -8.17 1.32 -14.78
CA LYS A 157 -9.24 0.88 -13.87
C LYS A 157 -8.75 1.03 -12.44
N THR A 158 -9.51 1.75 -11.63
CA THR A 158 -9.19 1.95 -10.22
C THR A 158 -9.78 0.82 -9.38
N GLN A 159 -8.97 0.26 -8.49
CA GLN A 159 -9.40 -0.62 -7.41
C GLN A 159 -8.85 -0.04 -6.11
N ILE A 160 -9.72 0.14 -5.12
CA ILE A 160 -9.33 0.63 -3.79
C ILE A 160 -9.43 -0.54 -2.83
N LEU A 161 -8.44 -0.75 -2.03
CA LEU A 161 -8.44 -1.71 -0.94
C LEU A 161 -8.52 -0.93 0.38
N GLN A 162 -9.65 -1.07 1.07
CA GLN A 162 -9.95 -0.34 2.31
C GLN A 162 -10.36 -1.33 3.40
N PHE A 163 -9.88 -1.14 4.63
CA PHE A 163 -10.12 -2.04 5.76
C PHE A 163 -11.02 -1.43 6.85
N TYR A 164 -11.66 -0.31 6.59
CA TYR A 164 -12.60 0.37 7.52
C TYR A 164 -13.87 0.77 6.76
N GLU A 165 -14.98 0.90 7.48
CA GLU A 165 -16.31 1.11 6.87
C GLU A 165 -16.59 2.58 6.59
N ASP A 166 -16.45 3.47 7.60
CA ASP A 166 -16.93 4.85 7.46
C ASP A 166 -15.81 5.86 7.22
N LYS A 167 -14.94 6.05 8.20
CA LYS A 167 -13.89 7.07 8.19
C LYS A 167 -12.59 6.53 8.75
N PHE A 168 -11.48 6.93 8.14
CA PHE A 168 -10.16 6.64 8.68
C PHE A 168 -9.99 7.34 10.04
N GLN A 169 -9.79 6.55 11.10
CA GLN A 169 -9.75 7.03 12.48
C GLN A 169 -8.34 7.02 13.09
N ASN A 170 -7.33 6.70 12.30
CA ASN A 170 -5.96 6.60 12.77
C ASN A 170 -5.16 7.89 12.51
N GLU A 171 -5.81 8.93 12.05
CA GLU A 171 -5.25 10.26 11.94
C GLU A 171 -5.30 10.98 13.30
N TYR A 172 -4.18 11.58 13.67
CA TYR A 172 -4.07 12.42 14.86
C TYR A 172 -3.81 13.85 14.46
N LEU A 173 -4.66 14.73 14.90
CA LEU A 173 -4.51 16.18 14.71
C LEU A 173 -3.93 16.78 15.98
N PHE A 174 -2.84 17.53 15.83
CA PHE A 174 -2.24 18.28 16.94
C PHE A 174 -3.17 19.40 17.41
N GLU A 175 -3.20 19.66 18.72
CA GLU A 175 -4.04 20.72 19.28
C GLU A 175 -3.58 22.12 18.88
N LYS A 176 -2.30 22.27 18.56
CA LYS A 176 -1.66 23.53 18.11
C LYS A 176 -0.79 23.26 16.89
N ASP A 177 -0.49 24.32 16.16
CA ASP A 177 0.49 24.25 15.09
C ASP A 177 1.85 23.78 15.64
N TRP A 178 2.45 22.82 14.97
CA TRP A 178 3.70 22.18 15.41
C TRP A 178 4.84 23.16 15.65
N ASP A 179 4.96 24.18 14.78
CA ASP A 179 6.02 25.21 14.87
C ASP A 179 5.84 26.13 16.08
N LEU A 180 4.62 26.23 16.63
CA LEU A 180 4.30 27.03 17.80
C LEU A 180 4.40 26.25 19.12
N MET A 181 4.63 24.92 19.03
CA MET A 181 4.77 24.08 20.20
C MET A 181 6.19 24.12 20.78
N SER A 182 6.29 24.24 22.08
CA SER A 182 7.53 23.98 22.80
C SER A 182 7.89 22.49 22.78
N ALA A 183 9.16 22.17 23.00
CA ALA A 183 9.63 20.77 23.11
C ALA A 183 8.82 19.95 24.14
N ALA A 184 8.48 20.55 25.26
CA ALA A 184 7.67 19.90 26.30
C ALA A 184 6.24 19.59 25.81
N GLU A 185 5.62 20.48 25.04
CA GLU A 185 4.30 20.26 24.44
C GLU A 185 4.35 19.15 23.38
N LYS A 186 5.38 19.14 22.51
CA LYS A 186 5.59 18.05 21.52
C LYS A 186 5.70 16.68 22.19
N ILE A 187 6.44 16.59 23.29
CA ILE A 187 6.56 15.36 24.07
C ILE A 187 5.22 14.97 24.73
N GLN A 188 4.44 15.95 25.19
CA GLN A 188 3.10 15.68 25.72
C GLN A 188 2.16 15.15 24.66
N GLU A 189 2.24 15.64 23.42
CA GLU A 189 1.46 15.10 22.30
C GLU A 189 1.81 13.64 22.04
N PHE A 190 3.10 13.28 22.02
CA PHE A 190 3.50 11.86 21.90
C PHE A 190 2.90 10.98 23.00
N TYR A 191 2.85 11.49 24.23
CA TYR A 191 2.21 10.78 25.33
C TYR A 191 0.70 10.64 25.16
N LYS A 192 0.01 11.68 24.66
CA LYS A 192 -1.43 11.63 24.35
C LYS A 192 -1.73 10.54 23.34
N VAL A 193 -0.96 10.47 22.24
CA VAL A 193 -1.10 9.43 21.23
C VAL A 193 -0.88 8.04 21.84
N ALA A 194 0.15 7.88 22.67
CA ALA A 194 0.38 6.61 23.37
C ALA A 194 -0.79 6.20 24.26
N LEU A 195 -1.44 7.15 24.94
CA LEU A 195 -2.63 6.88 25.75
C LEU A 195 -3.84 6.48 24.91
N ILE A 196 -4.02 7.10 23.72
CA ILE A 196 -5.11 6.74 22.79
C ILE A 196 -4.90 5.29 22.35
N LEU A 197 -3.70 4.94 21.88
CA LEU A 197 -3.38 3.57 21.45
C LEU A 197 -3.51 2.56 22.60
N LYS A 198 -3.09 2.93 23.81
CA LYS A 198 -3.29 2.10 24.99
C LYS A 198 -4.78 1.85 25.30
N LYS A 199 -5.64 2.87 25.12
CA LYS A 199 -7.10 2.71 25.24
C LYS A 199 -7.66 1.78 24.15
N ARG A 200 -7.10 1.83 22.94
CA ARG A 200 -7.45 0.91 21.84
C ARG A 200 -6.91 -0.51 22.05
N GLY A 201 -5.94 -0.70 22.95
CA GLY A 201 -5.39 -2.02 23.28
C GLY A 201 -4.01 -2.31 22.77
N VAL A 202 -3.44 -1.36 22.11
CA VAL A 202 -2.14 -1.47 21.46
C VAL A 202 -1.12 -0.62 22.19
N ARG A 203 0.13 -1.06 22.22
CA ARG A 203 1.26 -0.27 22.70
C ARG A 203 2.11 0.08 21.49
N ALA A 204 2.11 1.34 21.09
CA ALA A 204 3.10 1.81 20.13
C ALA A 204 4.49 1.75 20.79
N THR A 205 5.43 1.20 20.07
CA THR A 205 6.83 1.09 20.48
C THR A 205 7.76 1.88 19.59
N ASP A 206 7.29 2.25 18.41
CA ASP A 206 8.07 2.89 17.37
C ASP A 206 7.43 4.24 16.99
N ILE A 207 8.27 5.25 16.81
CA ILE A 207 7.92 6.50 16.15
C ILE A 207 8.73 6.57 14.86
N VAL A 208 8.08 6.56 13.73
CA VAL A 208 8.71 6.75 12.42
C VAL A 208 8.35 8.14 11.93
N MET A 209 9.34 8.93 11.58
CA MET A 209 9.16 10.31 11.14
C MET A 209 9.97 10.60 9.88
N THR A 210 9.52 11.57 9.10
CA THR A 210 10.27 12.09 7.95
C THR A 210 11.45 12.94 8.41
N GLY A 211 12.46 13.11 7.57
CA GLY A 211 13.71 13.79 7.92
C GLY A 211 13.55 15.27 8.28
N ASP A 212 12.56 15.93 7.71
CA ASP A 212 12.20 17.31 8.05
C ASP A 212 11.73 17.43 9.51
N VAL A 213 10.86 16.51 9.95
CA VAL A 213 10.40 16.44 11.36
C VAL A 213 11.54 16.07 12.28
N SER A 214 12.32 15.05 11.89
CA SER A 214 13.48 14.60 12.66
C SER A 214 14.49 15.72 12.84
N MET A 215 14.78 16.48 11.79
CA MET A 215 15.70 17.61 11.84
C MET A 215 15.19 18.71 12.79
N GLN A 216 13.91 19.05 12.73
CA GLN A 216 13.32 20.02 13.66
C GLN A 216 13.45 19.60 15.11
N LEU A 217 13.19 18.33 15.42
CA LEU A 217 13.31 17.79 16.78
C LEU A 217 14.79 17.75 17.25
N MET A 218 15.70 17.31 16.38
CA MET A 218 17.12 17.14 16.71
C MET A 218 17.90 18.48 16.75
N THR A 219 17.35 19.57 16.21
CA THR A 219 17.92 20.91 16.33
C THR A 219 17.34 21.71 17.50
N ASP A 220 16.22 21.29 18.05
CA ASP A 220 15.60 21.92 19.22
C ASP A 220 16.43 21.63 20.49
N LYS A 221 17.00 22.68 21.07
CA LYS A 221 17.88 22.55 22.26
C LYS A 221 17.15 21.99 23.49
N ASP A 222 15.90 22.40 23.68
CA ASP A 222 15.10 21.98 24.82
C ASP A 222 14.71 20.49 24.69
N PHE A 223 14.43 20.06 23.47
CA PHE A 223 14.18 18.66 23.14
C PHE A 223 15.43 17.81 23.38
N LEU A 224 16.59 18.27 22.92
CA LEU A 224 17.85 17.57 23.14
C LEU A 224 18.25 17.52 24.61
N GLU A 225 17.97 18.57 25.37
CA GLU A 225 18.24 18.57 26.82
C GLU A 225 17.35 17.54 27.55
N PHE A 226 16.06 17.50 27.22
CA PHE A 226 15.13 16.49 27.71
C PHE A 226 15.59 15.08 27.33
N TYR A 227 15.91 14.89 26.06
CA TYR A 227 16.39 13.65 25.50
C TYR A 227 17.70 13.17 26.16
N ASN A 228 18.67 14.07 26.39
CA ASN A 228 19.94 13.77 27.05
C ASN A 228 19.77 13.45 28.55
N LYS A 229 18.86 14.11 29.26
CA LYS A 229 18.55 13.80 30.66
C LYS A 229 18.02 12.37 30.84
N LEU A 230 17.16 11.92 29.94
CA LEU A 230 16.65 10.56 29.94
C LEU A 230 17.74 9.54 29.58
N ARG A 231 18.73 9.94 28.82
CA ARG A 231 19.83 9.13 28.34
C ARG A 231 20.79 8.65 29.43
N VAL A 232 21.03 9.48 30.42
CA VAL A 232 21.95 9.15 31.52
C VAL A 232 21.45 7.96 32.35
N GLU A 233 20.14 7.70 32.37
CA GLU A 233 19.53 6.61 33.12
C GLU A 233 19.31 5.32 32.28
N THR A 234 19.34 5.39 30.94
CA THR A 234 18.94 4.27 30.08
C THR A 234 20.02 3.72 29.13
N GLY A 235 21.26 4.23 29.16
CA GLY A 235 22.36 3.65 28.37
C GLY A 235 22.70 4.43 27.08
N THR A 236 23.68 3.95 26.36
CA THR A 236 24.27 4.53 25.16
C THR A 236 23.26 4.63 24.02
N ILE A 237 23.24 5.79 23.35
CA ILE A 237 22.63 5.89 22.01
C ILE A 237 23.72 5.53 21.00
N ASP A 238 23.55 4.44 20.36
CA ASP A 238 24.19 4.18 19.09
C ASP A 238 23.21 4.61 18.01
N GLN A 239 23.52 5.74 17.34
CA GLN A 239 22.86 6.06 16.08
C GLN A 239 23.29 5.00 15.08
N GLU A 240 22.41 4.07 14.79
CA GLU A 240 22.65 3.01 13.84
C GLU A 240 21.94 3.34 12.54
N GLN A 241 22.72 3.53 11.49
CA GLN A 241 22.16 3.54 10.15
C GLN A 241 21.83 2.09 9.77
N LEU A 242 20.55 1.79 9.71
CA LEU A 242 20.10 0.48 9.28
C LEU A 242 20.38 0.28 7.79
N PRO A 243 20.59 -0.97 7.32
CA PRO A 243 20.95 -1.25 5.92
C PRO A 243 19.90 -0.79 4.89
N ASN A 244 18.74 -0.37 5.31
CA ASN A 244 17.57 0.00 4.52
C ASN A 244 17.36 1.53 4.42
N GLY A 245 18.40 2.33 4.53
CA GLY A 245 18.28 3.79 4.42
C GLY A 245 17.60 4.47 5.61
N VAL A 246 17.22 3.70 6.63
CA VAL A 246 16.53 4.20 7.83
C VAL A 246 17.54 4.50 8.92
N THR A 247 17.45 5.67 9.53
CA THR A 247 18.28 6.01 10.67
C THR A 247 17.52 5.79 11.97
N CYS A 248 18.09 5.00 12.88
CA CYS A 248 17.60 4.87 14.23
C CYS A 248 18.20 5.99 15.08
N ASN A 249 17.36 6.90 15.59
CA ASN A 249 17.81 8.02 16.42
C ASN A 249 17.93 7.64 17.91
N GLY A 250 17.59 6.42 18.27
CA GLY A 250 17.60 5.89 19.63
C GLY A 250 16.21 5.87 20.27
N ASP A 251 16.18 5.71 21.58
CA ASP A 251 14.95 5.52 22.34
C ASP A 251 14.62 6.76 23.16
N ILE A 252 13.34 7.16 23.18
CA ILE A 252 12.82 8.21 24.05
C ILE A 252 11.85 7.62 25.06
N ASN A 253 12.02 7.96 26.34
CA ASN A 253 11.09 7.55 27.39
C ASN A 253 10.19 8.72 27.76
N VAL A 254 8.91 8.60 27.44
CA VAL A 254 7.89 9.61 27.73
C VAL A 254 6.97 9.07 28.81
N ASN A 255 7.20 9.49 30.03
CA ASN A 255 6.38 9.12 31.21
C ASN A 255 6.16 7.59 31.35
N GLY A 256 7.25 6.81 31.18
CA GLY A 256 7.22 5.36 31.27
C GLY A 256 6.81 4.62 29.99
N VAL A 257 6.52 5.33 28.91
CA VAL A 257 6.34 4.76 27.57
C VAL A 257 7.63 4.96 26.79
N ILE A 258 8.25 3.88 26.37
CA ILE A 258 9.50 3.91 25.60
C ILE A 258 9.17 3.78 24.12
N PHE A 259 9.64 4.74 23.33
CA PHE A 259 9.54 4.72 21.88
C PHE A 259 10.92 4.66 21.25
N LYS A 260 11.08 3.82 20.27
CA LYS A 260 12.22 3.81 19.37
C LYS A 260 11.96 4.77 18.21
N MET A 261 12.83 5.75 18.02
CA MET A 261 12.67 6.77 17.00
C MET A 261 13.43 6.41 15.73
N PHE A 262 12.74 6.47 14.60
CA PHE A 262 13.29 6.21 13.28
C PHE A 262 13.06 7.42 12.36
N THR A 263 14.06 7.72 11.55
CA THR A 263 13.94 8.68 10.43
C THR A 263 13.91 7.89 9.12
N TYR A 264 12.92 8.18 8.28
CA TYR A 264 12.70 7.52 7.00
C TYR A 264 12.50 8.56 5.90
N ASP A 265 13.45 8.63 4.96
CA ASP A 265 13.48 9.59 3.84
C ASP A 265 13.68 8.90 2.49
N GLU A 266 13.25 7.65 2.37
CA GLU A 266 13.37 6.91 1.13
C GLU A 266 12.45 7.46 0.04
N VAL A 267 12.95 7.38 -1.20
CA VAL A 267 12.26 7.85 -2.40
C VAL A 267 12.12 6.73 -3.41
N TYR A 268 11.13 6.85 -4.28
CA TYR A 268 10.95 5.96 -5.42
C TYR A 268 10.77 6.77 -6.70
N GLU A 269 11.08 6.17 -7.82
CA GLU A 269 10.83 6.70 -9.15
C GLU A 269 9.50 6.13 -9.64
N ASP A 270 8.56 7.01 -9.97
CA ASP A 270 7.27 6.62 -10.53
C ASP A 270 7.40 6.30 -12.03
N LEU A 271 6.35 5.73 -12.63
CA LEU A 271 6.35 5.30 -14.03
C LEU A 271 6.57 6.43 -15.04
N ASP A 272 6.30 7.67 -14.64
CA ASP A 272 6.54 8.89 -15.43
C ASP A 272 7.98 9.43 -15.30
N GLY A 273 8.84 8.77 -14.51
CA GLY A 273 10.22 9.18 -14.22
C GLY A 273 10.34 10.26 -13.13
N THR A 274 9.25 10.62 -12.47
CA THR A 274 9.30 11.56 -11.33
C THR A 274 9.75 10.85 -10.06
N ILE A 275 10.58 11.53 -9.26
CA ILE A 275 11.01 11.01 -7.95
C ILE A 275 10.00 11.47 -6.91
N LYS A 276 9.43 10.52 -6.18
CA LYS A 276 8.43 10.74 -5.12
C LYS A 276 8.92 10.13 -3.80
N GLU A 277 8.48 10.70 -2.69
CA GLU A 277 8.76 10.19 -1.36
C GLU A 277 7.75 9.10 -0.99
N PHE A 278 8.18 8.05 -0.28
CA PHE A 278 7.26 7.01 0.22
C PHE A 278 6.33 7.54 1.31
N LEU A 279 6.83 8.44 2.16
CA LEU A 279 6.03 9.13 3.18
C LEU A 279 5.86 10.60 2.81
N PRO A 280 4.65 11.16 2.91
CA PRO A 280 4.44 12.61 2.77
C PRO A 280 5.28 13.37 3.79
N LYS A 281 5.83 14.53 3.40
CA LYS A 281 6.57 15.41 4.31
C LYS A 281 5.76 15.76 5.55
N GLY A 282 6.44 15.90 6.68
CA GLY A 282 5.80 16.22 7.94
C GLY A 282 5.09 15.05 8.61
N THR A 283 5.25 13.82 8.12
CA THR A 283 4.58 12.65 8.68
C THR A 283 5.28 12.13 9.93
N ILE A 284 4.48 11.85 10.96
CA ILE A 284 4.87 11.14 12.18
C ILE A 284 3.93 9.96 12.35
N ALA A 285 4.47 8.73 12.35
CA ALA A 285 3.70 7.52 12.53
C ALA A 285 4.07 6.82 13.84
N PHE A 286 3.06 6.47 14.63
CA PHE A 286 3.18 5.73 15.89
C PHE A 286 2.76 4.29 15.64
N LEU A 287 3.72 3.38 15.65
CA LEU A 287 3.59 2.03 15.14
C LEU A 287 4.06 1.00 16.17
N HIS A 288 3.79 -0.26 15.90
CA HIS A 288 4.40 -1.39 16.58
C HIS A 288 4.76 -2.51 15.61
N PRO A 289 5.89 -3.20 15.80
CA PRO A 289 6.32 -4.29 14.92
C PRO A 289 5.25 -5.39 14.79
N GLY A 290 5.06 -5.88 13.56
CA GLY A 290 4.12 -6.97 13.30
C GLY A 290 2.64 -6.59 13.45
N MET A 291 2.29 -5.30 13.28
CA MET A 291 0.90 -4.82 13.32
C MET A 291 0.05 -5.30 12.15
N GLY A 292 0.68 -5.74 11.09
CA GLY A 292 0.06 -6.28 9.91
C GLY A 292 0.78 -7.51 9.38
N THR A 293 0.37 -7.99 8.24
CA THR A 293 1.02 -9.08 7.51
C THR A 293 0.78 -8.93 6.02
N THR A 294 1.71 -9.41 5.21
CA THR A 294 1.58 -9.43 3.75
C THR A 294 1.31 -10.86 3.30
N VAL A 295 0.21 -11.07 2.63
CA VAL A 295 -0.18 -12.36 2.06
C VAL A 295 -0.10 -12.32 0.54
N TYR A 296 0.04 -13.48 -0.08
CA TYR A 296 0.24 -13.58 -1.52
C TYR A 296 -0.78 -14.55 -2.10
N ALA A 297 -1.45 -14.14 -3.18
CA ALA A 297 -2.34 -15.02 -3.91
C ALA A 297 -1.58 -15.77 -5.02
N GLN A 298 -2.09 -16.94 -5.42
CA GLN A 298 -1.52 -17.70 -6.52
C GLN A 298 -1.52 -16.89 -7.83
N VAL A 299 -0.51 -17.14 -8.65
CA VAL A 299 -0.38 -16.63 -10.01
C VAL A 299 -0.67 -17.74 -11.00
N THR A 300 -1.58 -17.49 -11.94
CA THR A 300 -1.92 -18.42 -13.01
C THR A 300 -1.58 -17.81 -14.35
N PHE A 301 -0.85 -18.52 -15.18
CA PHE A 301 -0.53 -18.07 -16.54
C PHE A 301 -0.52 -19.25 -17.53
N VAL A 302 -0.58 -18.94 -18.82
CA VAL A 302 -0.53 -19.96 -19.89
C VAL A 302 0.91 -20.38 -20.15
N LYS A 303 1.18 -21.67 -20.12
CA LYS A 303 2.45 -22.28 -20.52
C LYS A 303 2.21 -23.30 -21.63
N GLY A 304 2.64 -22.96 -22.84
CA GLY A 304 2.26 -23.72 -24.03
C GLY A 304 0.73 -23.64 -24.24
N THR A 305 0.05 -24.78 -24.21
CA THR A 305 -1.40 -24.90 -24.36
C THR A 305 -2.17 -25.09 -23.05
N SER A 306 -1.48 -25.05 -21.90
CA SER A 306 -2.08 -25.36 -20.60
C SER A 306 -1.93 -24.20 -19.63
N PHE A 307 -2.89 -24.07 -18.70
CA PHE A 307 -2.77 -23.17 -17.56
C PHE A 307 -1.94 -23.83 -16.45
N VAL A 308 -1.01 -23.06 -15.90
CA VAL A 308 -0.18 -23.47 -14.77
C VAL A 308 -0.32 -22.44 -13.66
N SER A 309 -0.56 -22.89 -12.45
CA SER A 309 -0.69 -22.04 -11.26
C SER A 309 0.49 -22.24 -10.31
N HIS A 310 1.04 -21.16 -9.83
CA HIS A 310 2.13 -21.16 -8.86
C HIS A 310 1.71 -20.37 -7.61
N ALA A 311 1.83 -21.00 -6.45
CA ALA A 311 1.56 -20.41 -5.16
C ALA A 311 2.90 -20.00 -4.52
N GLU A 312 3.51 -18.94 -5.08
CA GLU A 312 4.80 -18.39 -4.66
C GLU A 312 4.69 -16.85 -4.56
N ARG A 313 5.59 -16.24 -3.81
CA ARG A 313 5.60 -14.78 -3.63
C ARG A 313 5.92 -14.04 -4.91
N MET A 314 6.87 -14.56 -5.67
CA MET A 314 7.30 -14.03 -6.96
C MET A 314 7.52 -15.19 -7.91
N VAL A 315 6.93 -15.11 -9.10
CA VAL A 315 6.99 -16.17 -10.10
C VAL A 315 7.61 -15.64 -11.38
N PRO A 316 8.85 -16.03 -11.70
CA PRO A 316 9.49 -15.65 -12.95
C PRO A 316 8.95 -16.49 -14.12
N ARG A 317 8.93 -15.89 -15.30
CA ARG A 317 8.57 -16.53 -16.54
C ARG A 317 9.42 -15.95 -17.68
N VAL A 318 9.88 -16.81 -18.55
CA VAL A 318 10.56 -16.43 -19.79
C VAL A 318 9.70 -16.89 -20.95
N VAL A 319 9.40 -15.99 -21.88
CA VAL A 319 8.54 -16.25 -23.05
C VAL A 319 9.26 -15.81 -24.32
N PRO A 320 9.62 -16.75 -25.20
CA PRO A 320 10.14 -16.37 -26.51
C PRO A 320 8.98 -15.83 -27.40
N SER A 321 9.22 -14.74 -28.10
CA SER A 321 8.35 -14.23 -29.15
C SER A 321 8.91 -14.65 -30.51
N GLU A 322 8.28 -15.65 -31.12
CA GLU A 322 8.81 -16.26 -32.35
C GLU A 322 8.79 -15.31 -33.58
N GLY A 323 7.95 -14.24 -33.53
CA GLY A 323 7.80 -13.29 -34.64
C GLY A 323 8.80 -12.14 -34.62
N ASP A 324 9.32 -11.75 -33.44
CA ASP A 324 10.04 -10.48 -33.23
C ASP A 324 11.51 -10.67 -32.83
N ASN A 325 12.03 -11.90 -32.76
CA ASN A 325 13.36 -12.23 -32.24
C ASN A 325 13.64 -11.63 -30.85
N ILE A 326 12.60 -11.64 -29.99
CA ILE A 326 12.63 -11.09 -28.65
C ILE A 326 12.34 -12.21 -27.64
N VAL A 327 13.03 -12.22 -26.53
CA VAL A 327 12.70 -13.05 -25.37
C VAL A 327 12.21 -12.11 -24.27
N GLU A 328 10.95 -12.28 -23.85
CA GLU A 328 10.37 -11.51 -22.74
C GLU A 328 10.65 -12.21 -21.41
N VAL A 329 11.36 -11.54 -20.51
CA VAL A 329 11.49 -11.94 -19.12
C VAL A 329 10.35 -11.26 -18.34
N GLN A 330 9.58 -12.02 -17.60
CA GLN A 330 8.41 -11.54 -16.86
C GLN A 330 8.53 -12.00 -15.40
N MET A 331 8.06 -11.17 -14.47
CA MET A 331 7.95 -11.55 -13.08
C MET A 331 6.54 -11.20 -12.55
N PHE A 332 5.91 -12.13 -11.89
CA PHE A 332 4.55 -11.98 -11.37
C PHE A 332 4.54 -12.00 -9.86
N SER A 333 3.72 -11.14 -9.26
CA SER A 333 3.42 -11.17 -7.82
C SER A 333 1.99 -10.70 -7.56
N ARG A 334 1.37 -11.24 -6.50
CA ARG A 334 0.03 -10.84 -6.07
C ARG A 334 0.00 -10.59 -4.57
N PRO A 335 0.72 -9.56 -4.07
CA PRO A 335 0.79 -9.25 -2.65
C PRO A 335 -0.44 -8.48 -2.17
N VAL A 336 -0.84 -8.74 -0.93
CA VAL A 336 -1.86 -7.97 -0.21
C VAL A 336 -1.36 -7.71 1.19
N PRO A 337 -0.81 -6.52 1.48
CA PRO A 337 -0.55 -6.11 2.84
C PRO A 337 -1.88 -5.76 3.53
N TYR A 338 -2.09 -6.23 4.75
CA TYR A 338 -3.27 -5.88 5.53
C TYR A 338 -2.93 -5.78 7.02
N PRO A 339 -3.62 -4.89 7.78
CA PRO A 339 -3.42 -4.78 9.21
C PRO A 339 -4.14 -5.90 9.94
N LEU A 340 -3.53 -6.42 11.01
CA LEU A 340 -4.17 -7.39 11.91
C LEU A 340 -5.16 -6.69 12.85
N ASP A 341 -4.84 -5.45 13.23
CA ASP A 341 -5.72 -4.54 13.95
C ASP A 341 -5.70 -3.18 13.26
N TRP A 342 -6.79 -2.82 12.62
CA TRP A 342 -6.93 -1.58 11.86
C TRP A 342 -6.97 -0.31 12.73
N GLU A 343 -7.18 -0.43 14.06
CA GLU A 343 -7.06 0.67 15.03
C GLU A 343 -5.67 0.70 15.72
N GLY A 344 -4.75 -0.17 15.31
CA GLY A 344 -3.49 -0.46 15.99
C GLY A 344 -2.38 0.57 15.83
N TRP A 345 -2.60 1.65 15.07
CA TRP A 345 -1.60 2.69 14.85
C TRP A 345 -2.22 4.07 14.75
N MET A 346 -1.39 5.10 14.81
CA MET A 346 -1.79 6.50 14.60
C MET A 346 -0.77 7.18 13.69
N VAL A 347 -1.26 8.06 12.84
CA VAL A 347 -0.43 8.91 11.97
C VAL A 347 -0.83 10.35 12.15
N ALA A 348 0.15 11.24 12.23
CA ALA A 348 -0.04 12.69 12.25
C ALA A 348 0.78 13.31 11.12
N ASN A 349 0.32 14.45 10.60
CA ASN A 349 1.12 15.31 9.75
C ASN A 349 1.24 16.68 10.42
N ILE A 350 2.46 17.25 10.42
CA ILE A 350 2.73 18.52 11.10
C ILE A 350 2.30 19.74 10.26
N TYR A 351 2.16 19.58 8.94
CA TYR A 351 1.82 20.67 8.03
C TYR A 351 0.33 20.67 7.69
N ASP A 352 -0.18 19.50 7.26
CA ASP A 352 -1.57 19.34 6.84
C ASP A 352 -2.13 18.00 7.32
N PRO A 353 -3.45 17.88 7.49
CA PRO A 353 -4.07 16.57 7.73
C PRO A 353 -3.68 15.57 6.65
N VAL A 354 -3.30 14.36 7.05
CA VAL A 354 -2.82 13.30 6.13
C VAL A 354 -3.84 12.98 5.01
N VAL A 355 -5.12 13.15 5.28
CA VAL A 355 -6.21 12.90 4.32
C VAL A 355 -6.25 13.94 3.18
N ALA A 356 -5.70 15.16 3.39
CA ALA A 356 -5.72 16.23 2.39
C ALA A 356 -4.73 16.02 1.23
N HIS A 357 -3.73 15.15 1.40
CA HIS A 357 -2.73 14.87 0.36
C HIS A 357 -3.15 13.81 -0.68
N MET A 358 -4.30 13.21 -0.51
CA MET A 358 -4.91 12.50 -1.61
C MET A 358 -5.59 13.52 -2.50
N GLU A 359 -4.90 13.97 -3.56
CA GLU A 359 -5.59 14.55 -4.70
C GLU A 359 -6.79 13.64 -4.99
N ASP A 360 -7.96 14.22 -4.85
CA ASP A 360 -9.19 13.65 -5.38
C ASP A 360 -8.99 13.41 -6.88
N GLY A 361 -8.39 12.27 -7.19
CA GLY A 361 -8.65 11.63 -8.47
C GLY A 361 -10.12 11.27 -8.39
N GLY A 362 -10.97 12.21 -8.81
CA GLY A 362 -12.41 12.19 -8.64
C GLY A 362 -13.00 10.82 -8.96
N GLY A 363 -13.55 10.24 -7.93
CA GLY A 363 -14.28 9.01 -7.99
C GLY A 363 -14.47 8.48 -6.58
N ASP A 364 -15.63 8.76 -5.98
CA ASP A 364 -16.16 8.02 -4.84
C ASP A 364 -16.27 6.52 -5.21
N ALA A 365 -15.15 5.82 -5.16
CA ALA A 365 -15.15 4.39 -5.23
C ALA A 365 -15.14 3.85 -3.81
N HIS A 366 -16.30 3.90 -3.16
CA HIS A 366 -16.57 2.96 -2.09
C HIS A 366 -16.32 1.55 -2.64
N ILE A 367 -15.31 0.86 -2.13
CA ILE A 367 -15.35 -0.58 -2.22
C ILE A 367 -16.39 -1.02 -1.19
N ALA A 368 -17.61 -1.07 -1.64
CA ALA A 368 -18.49 -2.12 -1.22
C ALA A 368 -17.68 -3.43 -1.36
N ALA A 369 -17.58 -4.24 -0.31
CA ALA A 369 -17.50 -5.68 -0.52
C ALA A 369 -18.29 -5.95 -1.78
N LEU A 370 -17.69 -6.66 -2.75
CA LEU A 370 -18.38 -7.03 -3.98
C LEU A 370 -19.69 -7.77 -3.60
N SER A 371 -20.70 -7.01 -3.24
CA SER A 371 -22.03 -7.35 -3.63
C SER A 371 -22.04 -7.12 -5.15
N GLU A 372 -22.41 -8.10 -5.90
CA GLU A 372 -22.95 -7.95 -7.25
C GLU A 372 -24.28 -7.16 -7.13
N GLU A 373 -24.25 -5.98 -6.55
CA GLU A 373 -25.31 -5.02 -6.66
C GLU A 373 -25.03 -4.24 -7.93
N GLY A 374 -25.77 -4.59 -8.95
CA GLY A 374 -25.82 -3.88 -10.20
C GLY A 374 -25.99 -2.39 -9.91
N VAL A 375 -25.37 -1.55 -10.69
CA VAL A 375 -25.56 -0.11 -10.71
C VAL A 375 -27.08 0.12 -10.57
N GLU A 376 -27.50 0.79 -9.49
CA GLU A 376 -28.91 1.06 -9.26
C GLU A 376 -29.39 2.05 -10.33
N LEU A 377 -29.92 1.49 -11.42
CA LEU A 377 -30.37 2.27 -12.54
C LEU A 377 -31.66 2.99 -12.16
N LYS A 378 -31.62 4.31 -12.23
CA LYS A 378 -32.82 5.13 -12.02
C LYS A 378 -33.79 4.93 -13.20
N SER A 379 -35.06 4.86 -12.88
CA SER A 379 -36.11 4.77 -13.88
C SER A 379 -36.17 6.03 -14.75
N ALA A 380 -36.70 5.91 -15.96
CA ALA A 380 -36.89 7.05 -16.84
C ALA A 380 -37.76 8.17 -16.19
N GLU A 381 -38.69 7.80 -15.31
CA GLU A 381 -39.51 8.75 -14.55
C GLU A 381 -38.69 9.52 -13.52
N GLU A 382 -37.78 8.85 -12.80
CA GLU A 382 -36.90 9.47 -11.82
C GLU A 382 -35.87 10.41 -12.49
N ILE A 383 -35.30 10.02 -13.62
CA ILE A 383 -34.39 10.86 -14.41
C ILE A 383 -35.12 12.11 -14.92
N ASN A 384 -36.35 11.95 -15.41
CA ASN A 384 -37.16 13.06 -15.87
C ASN A 384 -37.61 13.99 -14.72
N ALA A 385 -37.74 13.49 -13.49
CA ALA A 385 -38.06 14.27 -12.30
C ALA A 385 -36.85 15.09 -11.78
N MET A 386 -35.63 14.76 -12.19
CA MET A 386 -34.44 15.51 -11.79
C MET A 386 -34.47 16.93 -12.38
N GLY A 387 -34.47 17.93 -11.51
CA GLY A 387 -34.58 19.35 -11.89
C GLY A 387 -33.25 20.09 -11.90
N ARG A 388 -32.14 19.50 -11.38
CA ARG A 388 -30.85 20.16 -11.32
C ARG A 388 -29.85 19.47 -12.24
N LYS A 389 -29.13 20.28 -13.05
CA LYS A 389 -28.10 19.77 -13.96
C LYS A 389 -26.98 19.03 -13.23
N ALA A 390 -26.54 19.55 -12.07
CA ALA A 390 -25.49 18.93 -11.27
C ALA A 390 -25.85 17.50 -10.82
N ASP A 391 -27.10 17.27 -10.39
CA ASP A 391 -27.55 15.94 -9.97
C ASP A 391 -27.61 14.95 -11.15
N LEU A 392 -27.95 15.42 -12.35
CA LEU A 392 -27.96 14.63 -13.57
C LEU A 392 -26.55 14.29 -14.05
N ILE A 393 -25.61 15.23 -13.97
CA ILE A 393 -24.22 15.00 -14.33
C ILE A 393 -23.58 14.01 -13.35
N ALA A 394 -23.79 14.18 -12.04
CA ALA A 394 -23.29 13.26 -11.03
C ALA A 394 -23.86 11.84 -11.21
N TYR A 395 -25.15 11.72 -11.55
CA TYR A 395 -25.74 10.42 -11.85
C TYR A 395 -25.19 9.80 -13.15
N ALA A 396 -24.99 10.62 -14.20
CA ALA A 396 -24.39 10.16 -15.45
C ALA A 396 -22.98 9.61 -15.24
N GLU A 397 -22.18 10.29 -14.42
CA GLU A 397 -20.85 9.83 -14.04
C GLU A 397 -20.88 8.52 -13.24
N SER A 398 -21.86 8.36 -12.35
CA SER A 398 -22.05 7.12 -11.55
C SER A 398 -22.38 5.90 -12.41
N ILE A 399 -23.03 6.07 -13.57
CA ILE A 399 -23.34 5.00 -14.54
C ILE A 399 -22.25 4.85 -15.62
N GLY A 400 -21.15 5.65 -15.57
CA GLY A 400 -20.02 5.55 -16.51
C GLY A 400 -20.13 6.44 -17.75
N LEU A 401 -21.12 7.34 -17.83
CA LEU A 401 -21.24 8.31 -18.92
C LEU A 401 -20.44 9.58 -18.61
N SER A 402 -19.31 9.76 -19.26
CA SER A 402 -18.44 10.94 -19.13
C SER A 402 -18.60 11.91 -20.31
N GLY A 403 -18.21 13.17 -20.08
CA GLY A 403 -18.21 14.20 -21.14
C GLY A 403 -19.45 15.12 -21.16
N LEU A 404 -20.36 14.98 -20.21
CA LEU A 404 -21.46 15.93 -20.04
C LEU A 404 -20.95 17.23 -19.37
N THR A 405 -21.44 18.38 -19.80
CA THR A 405 -21.03 19.68 -19.29
C THR A 405 -22.23 20.54 -18.90
N ASP A 406 -22.06 21.44 -17.95
CA ASP A 406 -23.06 22.41 -17.50
C ASP A 406 -23.60 23.32 -18.63
N LYS A 407 -22.92 23.36 -19.78
CA LYS A 407 -23.32 24.15 -20.95
C LYS A 407 -24.48 23.51 -21.71
N MET A 408 -24.72 22.22 -21.54
CA MET A 408 -25.84 21.50 -22.13
C MET A 408 -27.16 21.90 -21.48
N SER A 409 -28.25 21.84 -22.25
CA SER A 409 -29.58 22.05 -21.66
C SER A 409 -30.00 20.86 -20.77
N LEU A 410 -30.96 21.08 -19.87
CA LEU A 410 -31.44 20.03 -19.00
C LEU A 410 -32.04 18.85 -19.75
N ASP A 411 -32.74 19.13 -20.88
CA ASP A 411 -33.37 18.12 -21.73
C ASP A 411 -32.33 17.32 -22.54
N GLU A 412 -31.25 17.96 -22.99
CA GLU A 412 -30.13 17.27 -23.63
C GLU A 412 -29.40 16.33 -22.66
N LEU A 413 -29.17 16.76 -21.41
CA LEU A 413 -28.58 15.92 -20.37
C LEU A 413 -29.45 14.70 -20.07
N LYS A 414 -30.77 14.88 -19.91
CA LYS A 414 -31.70 13.78 -19.67
C LYS A 414 -31.72 12.78 -20.81
N SER A 415 -31.77 13.29 -22.03
CA SER A 415 -31.77 12.45 -23.25
C SER A 415 -30.46 11.66 -23.40
N ALA A 416 -29.32 12.27 -23.08
CA ALA A 416 -28.03 11.60 -23.14
C ALA A 416 -27.92 10.46 -22.08
N VAL A 417 -28.42 10.69 -20.89
CA VAL A 417 -28.42 9.68 -19.82
C VAL A 417 -29.36 8.52 -20.16
N LEU A 418 -30.56 8.79 -20.66
CA LEU A 418 -31.53 7.76 -21.07
C LEU A 418 -31.02 6.91 -22.22
N ASN A 419 -30.45 7.54 -23.25
CA ASN A 419 -29.88 6.83 -24.39
C ASN A 419 -28.71 5.93 -23.96
N TYR A 420 -27.84 6.43 -23.09
CA TYR A 420 -26.73 5.63 -22.55
C TYR A 420 -27.19 4.44 -21.75
N GLN A 421 -28.25 4.59 -20.93
CA GLN A 421 -28.85 3.46 -20.20
C GLN A 421 -29.47 2.45 -21.16
N ASP A 422 -30.20 2.90 -22.20
CA ASP A 422 -30.83 2.01 -23.18
C ASP A 422 -29.79 1.22 -24.00
N GLU A 423 -28.64 1.81 -24.31
CA GLU A 423 -27.56 1.17 -25.07
C GLU A 423 -26.69 0.19 -24.22
N ASN A 424 -26.51 0.46 -22.94
CA ASN A 424 -25.52 -0.29 -22.12
C ASN A 424 -26.16 -1.19 -21.05
N TYR A 425 -27.42 -0.99 -20.68
CA TYR A 425 -28.05 -1.68 -19.54
C TYR A 425 -29.44 -2.27 -19.83
N ARG A 426 -29.99 -2.10 -21.00
CA ARG A 426 -31.19 -2.82 -21.44
C ARG A 426 -30.79 -3.97 -22.39
N GLU A 427 -31.00 -5.20 -21.89
CA GLU A 427 -31.18 -6.39 -22.75
C GLU A 427 -32.60 -6.42 -23.28
#